data_6bf2f910b293a2dc33f436a61ec71f5a
#
_entry.id   6bf2f910b293a2dc33f436a61ec71f5a
#
_cell.length_a   1.000
_cell.length_b   1.000
_cell.length_c   1.000
_cell.angle_alpha   90.00
_cell.angle_beta   90.00
_cell.angle_gamma   90.00
#
_symmetry.space_group_name_H-M   'P 1'
#
loop_
_entity.id
_entity.type
_entity.pdbx_description
1 polymer ?
#
loop_
_entity_poly.entity_id
_entity_poly.type
_entity_poly.pdbx_seq_one_letter_code
_entity_poly.pdbx_strand_id
1 'polypeptide(L)'
;MDEPEGQMSVTILCFGPLKDAHGRVQQIALTKPVSCRELINRLGADSWIDNGLKVAVNGEFCELDSLLVPGDELALLPPVSGG
;
A
#
# COMPACT_ATOMS: atom_id res chain seq x y z
N MET A 1 -4.59 27.36 1.96
CA MET A 1 -4.35 26.98 1.93
C MET A 1 -4.12 26.06 1.66
N ASP A 2 -3.96 25.73 1.56
CA ASP A 2 -3.79 24.92 1.19
C ASP A 2 -3.00 24.00 1.55
N GLU A 3 -3.26 23.43 2.08
CA GLU A 3 -2.51 22.68 2.53
C GLU A 3 -2.34 21.55 1.87
N PRO A 4 -1.45 21.15 1.58
CA PRO A 4 -1.22 19.99 0.84
C PRO A 4 -1.36 18.78 1.69
N GLU A 5 -2.56 18.43 1.94
CA GLU A 5 -2.74 17.25 2.70
C GLU A 5 -2.23 16.05 1.97
N GLY A 6 -2.20 16.05 0.64
CA GLY A 6 -1.66 14.93 -0.10
C GLY A 6 -0.20 14.69 0.16
N GLN A 7 0.52 15.71 0.61
CA GLN A 7 1.93 15.52 0.90
C GLN A 7 2.16 14.86 2.24
N MET A 8 1.11 14.72 3.04
CA MET A 8 1.24 14.08 4.33
C MET A 8 0.61 12.71 4.32
N SER A 9 0.47 12.13 3.16
CA SER A 9 -0.17 10.83 3.07
C SER A 9 0.52 9.97 2.03
N VAL A 10 0.23 8.69 2.08
CA VAL A 10 0.66 7.72 1.09
C VAL A 10 -0.57 7.26 0.36
N THR A 11 -0.45 7.12 -0.96
CA THR A 11 -1.54 6.60 -1.77
C THR A 11 -1.34 5.09 -1.90
N ILE A 12 -2.40 4.33 -1.64
CA ILE A 12 -2.33 2.88 -1.76
C ILE A 12 -3.21 2.46 -2.92
N LEU A 13 -2.64 1.72 -3.85
CA LEU A 13 -3.38 1.17 -4.99
C LEU A 13 -3.62 -0.31 -4.74
N CYS A 14 -4.87 -0.72 -4.86
CA CYS A 14 -5.24 -2.10 -4.66
C CYS A 14 -5.71 -2.70 -5.97
N PHE A 15 -5.39 -3.96 -6.18
CA PHE A 15 -5.75 -4.67 -7.41
C PHE A 15 -6.41 -5.99 -7.06
N GLY A 16 -7.16 -6.54 -8.02
CA GLY A 16 -7.77 -7.84 -7.87
C GLY A 16 -8.70 -7.90 -6.67
N PRO A 17 -8.66 -8.96 -5.91
CA PRO A 17 -9.57 -9.09 -4.76
C PRO A 17 -9.36 -8.02 -3.71
N LEU A 18 -8.16 -7.45 -3.62
CA LEU A 18 -7.94 -6.36 -2.68
C LEU A 18 -8.72 -5.13 -3.10
N LYS A 19 -8.85 -4.90 -4.40
CA LYS A 19 -9.65 -3.78 -4.87
C LYS A 19 -11.10 -3.96 -4.45
N ASP A 20 -11.61 -5.17 -4.54
CA ASP A 20 -13.00 -5.40 -4.17
C ASP A 20 -13.24 -5.20 -2.69
N ALA A 21 -12.27 -5.51 -1.86
CA ALA A 21 -12.44 -5.42 -0.42
C ALA A 21 -12.16 -4.01 0.10
N HIS A 22 -11.21 -3.31 -0.48
CA HIS A 22 -10.72 -2.07 0.10
C HIS A 22 -10.82 -0.87 -0.82
N GLY A 23 -11.30 -1.06 -2.06
CA GLY A 23 -11.34 0.03 -3.02
C GLY A 23 -10.05 0.12 -3.78
N ARG A 24 -10.11 0.77 -4.93
CA ARG A 24 -8.97 0.81 -5.83
C ARG A 24 -7.87 1.72 -5.34
N VAL A 25 -8.22 2.82 -4.72
CA VAL A 25 -7.26 3.82 -4.28
C VAL A 25 -7.65 4.26 -2.88
N GLN A 26 -6.67 4.29 -2.00
CA GLN A 26 -6.87 4.82 -0.67
C GLN A 26 -5.72 5.71 -0.31
N GLN A 27 -5.94 6.66 0.57
CA GLN A 27 -4.88 7.50 1.08
C GLN A 27 -4.83 7.35 2.59
N ILE A 28 -3.63 7.19 3.10
CA ILE A 28 -3.43 7.03 4.54
C ILE A 28 -2.45 8.09 4.98
N ALA A 29 -2.83 8.84 5.99
CA ALA A 29 -1.98 9.92 6.49
C ALA A 29 -0.77 9.33 7.21
N LEU A 30 0.37 9.94 6.96
CA LEU A 30 1.60 9.55 7.63
C LEU A 30 2.24 10.79 8.22
N THR A 31 2.75 10.65 9.43
CA THR A 31 3.54 11.72 10.04
C THR A 31 5.00 11.34 10.14
N LYS A 32 5.34 10.10 9.82
CA LYS A 32 6.71 9.63 9.86
C LYS A 32 6.79 8.42 8.95
N PRO A 33 8.00 8.01 8.58
CA PRO A 33 8.13 6.83 7.73
C PRO A 33 7.60 5.59 8.42
N VAL A 34 6.94 4.74 7.65
CA VAL A 34 6.46 3.46 8.15
C VAL A 34 6.76 2.41 7.09
N SER A 35 6.80 1.15 7.49
CA SER A 35 7.07 0.08 6.56
C SER A 35 5.83 -0.25 5.76
N CYS A 36 6.04 -0.87 4.60
CA CYS A 36 4.93 -1.37 3.82
C CYS A 36 4.09 -2.32 4.65
N ARG A 37 4.74 -3.18 5.41
CA ARG A 37 4.05 -4.15 6.26
C ARG A 37 3.11 -3.45 7.23
N GLU A 38 3.56 -2.36 7.82
CA GLU A 38 2.70 -1.65 8.76
C GLU A 38 1.47 -1.08 8.08
N LEU A 39 1.62 -0.53 6.89
CA LEU A 39 0.46 0.00 6.19
C LEU A 39 -0.51 -1.09 5.78
N ILE A 40 0.02 -2.25 5.38
CA ILE A 40 -0.84 -3.36 5.03
C ILE A 40 -1.64 -3.79 6.24
N ASN A 41 -1.00 -3.80 7.42
CA ASN A 41 -1.73 -4.14 8.64
C ASN A 41 -2.80 -3.12 8.96
N ARG A 42 -2.50 -1.84 8.78
CA ARG A 42 -3.51 -0.81 9.04
C ARG A 42 -4.70 -0.93 8.11
N LEU A 43 -4.44 -1.37 6.88
CA LEU A 43 -5.51 -1.53 5.92
C LEU A 43 -6.36 -2.75 6.21
N GLY A 44 -5.84 -3.68 7.00
CA GLY A 44 -6.55 -4.92 7.27
C GLY A 44 -6.29 -5.98 6.24
N ALA A 45 -5.22 -5.85 5.48
CA ALA A 45 -4.91 -6.79 4.41
C ALA A 45 -3.74 -7.69 4.75
N ASP A 46 -3.40 -7.79 6.03
CA ASP A 46 -2.20 -8.51 6.42
C ASP A 46 -2.28 -10.01 6.12
N SER A 47 -3.47 -10.57 6.04
CA SER A 47 -3.57 -11.98 5.70
C SER A 47 -3.04 -12.27 4.31
N TRP A 48 -2.99 -11.28 3.44
CA TRP A 48 -2.47 -11.49 2.11
C TRP A 48 -0.96 -11.64 2.08
N ILE A 49 -0.28 -11.15 3.12
CA ILE A 49 1.18 -11.24 3.19
C ILE A 49 1.62 -12.70 3.13
N ASP A 50 0.95 -13.55 3.88
CA ASP A 50 1.33 -14.97 3.92
C ASP A 50 0.88 -15.69 2.66
N ASN A 51 0.10 -15.05 1.83
CA ASN A 51 -0.41 -15.66 0.61
C ASN A 51 0.29 -15.16 -0.64
N GLY A 52 1.45 -14.56 -0.48
CA GLY A 52 2.23 -14.19 -1.65
C GLY A 52 2.02 -12.78 -2.16
N LEU A 53 1.51 -11.91 -1.33
CA LEU A 53 1.34 -10.53 -1.74
C LEU A 53 2.67 -9.89 -2.09
N LYS A 54 2.70 -9.17 -3.21
CA LYS A 54 3.87 -8.40 -3.59
C LYS A 54 3.53 -6.93 -3.50
N VAL A 55 4.55 -6.13 -3.26
CA VAL A 55 4.38 -4.69 -3.13
C VAL A 55 5.33 -3.96 -4.05
N ALA A 56 4.90 -2.80 -4.49
CA ALA A 56 5.75 -1.94 -5.31
C ALA A 56 5.56 -0.51 -4.82
N VAL A 57 6.66 0.21 -4.68
CA VAL A 57 6.62 1.60 -4.27
C VAL A 57 7.05 2.45 -5.44
N ASN A 58 6.19 3.37 -5.83
CA ASN A 58 6.46 4.28 -6.95
C ASN A 58 6.84 3.52 -8.22
N GLY A 59 6.19 2.37 -8.42
CA GLY A 59 6.39 1.59 -9.62
C GLY A 59 7.49 0.56 -9.57
N GLU A 60 8.18 0.41 -8.43
CA GLU A 60 9.26 -0.54 -8.32
C GLU A 60 8.97 -1.56 -7.25
N PHE A 61 9.16 -2.83 -7.55
CA PHE A 61 8.99 -3.87 -6.53
C PHE A 61 9.95 -3.66 -5.39
N CYS A 62 9.49 -3.93 -4.20
CA CYS A 62 10.31 -3.77 -3.00
C CYS A 62 9.89 -4.81 -1.99
N GLU A 63 10.54 -4.75 -0.83
CA GLU A 63 10.25 -5.70 0.23
C GLU A 63 9.27 -5.12 1.22
N LEU A 64 8.63 -6.00 1.97
CA LEU A 64 7.61 -5.57 2.91
C LEU A 64 8.16 -4.66 4.00
N ASP A 65 9.43 -4.78 4.30
CA ASP A 65 10.04 -3.94 5.33
C ASP A 65 10.58 -2.62 4.79
N SER A 66 10.42 -2.37 3.49
CA SER A 66 10.81 -1.08 2.93
C SER A 66 9.99 0.02 3.54
N LEU A 67 10.61 1.17 3.76
CA LEU A 67 9.93 2.29 4.40
C LEU A 67 9.26 3.17 3.36
N LEU A 68 8.11 3.67 3.73
CA LEU A 68 7.37 4.63 2.94
C LEU A 68 7.40 5.98 3.62
N VAL A 69 7.48 7.02 2.83
CA VAL A 69 7.42 8.38 3.35
C VAL A 69 6.24 9.08 2.71
N PRO A 70 5.77 10.18 3.29
CA PRO A 70 4.65 10.90 2.69
C PRO A 70 4.94 11.24 1.24
N GLY A 71 3.94 11.05 0.40
CA GLY A 71 4.07 11.27 -1.03
C GLY A 71 4.31 10.02 -1.83
N ASP A 72 4.66 8.92 -1.20
CA ASP A 72 4.89 7.67 -1.93
C ASP A 72 3.58 7.03 -2.34
N GLU A 73 3.69 6.17 -3.36
CA GLU A 73 2.55 5.40 -3.84
C GLU A 73 2.89 3.93 -3.66
N LEU A 74 2.06 3.23 -2.93
CA LEU A 74 2.25 1.81 -2.65
C LEU A 74 1.22 1.00 -3.42
N ALA A 75 1.67 0.07 -4.24
CA ALA A 75 0.77 -0.82 -4.95
C ALA A 75 0.77 -2.18 -4.28
N LEU A 76 -0.41 -2.72 -4.04
CA LEU A 76 -0.57 -4.04 -3.44
C LEU A 76 -1.00 -5.00 -4.54
N LEU A 77 -0.14 -5.97 -4.83
CA LEU A 77 -0.31 -6.86 -5.96
C LEU A 77 -0.53 -8.27 -5.47
N PRO A 78 -1.77 -8.71 -5.36
CA PRO A 78 -2.01 -10.08 -4.88
C PRO A 78 -1.55 -11.08 -5.92
N PRO A 79 -1.26 -12.31 -5.50
CA PRO A 79 -0.84 -13.32 -6.44
C PRO A 79 -1.98 -13.65 -7.39
N VAL A 80 -1.63 -13.88 -8.66
CA VAL A 80 -2.63 -14.36 -9.59
C VAL A 80 -2.71 -15.84 -9.41
N SER A 81 -3.91 -16.34 -9.29
CA SER A 81 -4.04 -17.73 -9.18
C SER A 81 -3.82 -18.26 -10.54
N GLY A 82 -2.96 -19.08 -10.66
CA GLY A 82 -2.49 -19.55 -11.83
C GLY A 82 -3.46 -20.19 -12.68
N GLY A 83 -4.15 -19.85 -12.85
CA GLY A 83 -5.11 -20.29 -13.71
C GLY A 83 -5.00 -20.92 -14.64
#